data_08ef3f8ba79acf30213e8802e3245b76
#
_entry.id   08ef3f8ba79acf30213e8802e3245b76
#
_cell.length_a   1.000
_cell.length_b   1.000
_cell.length_c   1.000
_cell.angle_alpha   90.00
_cell.angle_beta   90.00
_cell.angle_gamma   90.00
#
_symmetry.space_group_name_H-M   'P 1'
#
loop_
_entity.id
_entity.type
_entity.pdbx_description
1 polymer ?
#
loop_
_entity_poly.entity_id
_entity_poly.type
_entity_poly.pdbx_seq_one_letter_code
_entity_poly.pdbx_strand_id
1 'polypeptide(L)'
;MTKITIRRFDRNVVQALTNRGFPEPLARALAARHVTSPSDLDYEFKEMLSPWDLKNCREAGEAIADAIWKQKKIVIIGDYDCDGATAVSVGILGLQALGAFNVSYLIPDRDKDGYGLSPQLVDRAAAAGAELIITVDNGISSVAAVEHAKTLGIEDVVTDHHLPGDEIPDTLVVNPNQRGDTFPSKSLAGVGVIFYVLIAVRSALRAKGAYPNGKQPNLQHLIDLVALGTVADVVPLDRNNRILVSKGLDSIRAGKMQPGVSALLSVAGKNAHRICANDLGYILGPRINAAGRLDSINKGVECLTSYDYNTALFYAKELDQINAERRNREVSMQSDAILSLQTISVDDSNSIVLKGDDWHAGIIGLVASRIKEQTYRPVIAFAPSEENGEHVLKGSGRSIPGIHLRDALDRVSKLKPGLILKFGGHAMAAGLTIRKDAFDEFKELFARAVKELSDPEMFERNIVTDGELRASDFNVELVEAIRKHVWGQAFP
;
A
#
# COMPACT_ATOMS: atom_id res chain seq x y z
N MET A 1 -30.85 4.75 11.34
CA MET A 1 -30.43 6.09 11.86
C MET A 1 -28.92 6.16 11.91
N THR A 2 -28.31 7.31 11.65
CA THR A 2 -26.85 7.46 11.81
C THR A 2 -26.52 7.63 13.30
N LYS A 3 -25.76 6.70 13.87
CA LYS A 3 -25.30 6.75 15.26
C LYS A 3 -24.04 7.63 15.33
N ILE A 4 -23.95 8.52 16.32
CA ILE A 4 -22.75 9.33 16.59
C ILE A 4 -22.14 8.82 17.88
N THR A 5 -20.85 8.46 17.81
CA THR A 5 -20.11 7.95 18.97
C THR A 5 -18.86 8.81 19.18
N ILE A 6 -18.58 9.20 20.41
CA ILE A 6 -17.35 9.92 20.76
C ILE A 6 -16.28 8.88 21.13
N ARG A 7 -15.08 9.00 20.54
CA ARG A 7 -13.93 8.17 20.91
C ARG A 7 -13.57 8.37 22.37
N ARG A 8 -13.25 7.28 23.05
CA ARG A 8 -12.72 7.34 24.41
C ARG A 8 -11.29 7.84 24.39
N PHE A 9 -10.91 8.65 25.38
CA PHE A 9 -9.55 9.15 25.56
C PHE A 9 -9.20 9.24 27.04
N ASP A 10 -7.89 9.19 27.34
CA ASP A 10 -7.40 9.41 28.71
C ASP A 10 -7.26 10.91 28.99
N ARG A 11 -7.96 11.39 30.02
CA ARG A 11 -7.95 12.82 30.43
C ARG A 11 -6.57 13.27 30.93
N ASN A 12 -5.79 12.37 31.55
CA ASN A 12 -4.44 12.70 32.01
C ASN A 12 -3.50 12.97 30.83
N VAL A 13 -3.64 12.19 29.75
CA VAL A 13 -2.89 12.41 28.51
C VAL A 13 -3.27 13.73 27.88
N VAL A 14 -4.58 14.05 27.80
CA VAL A 14 -5.05 15.36 27.31
C VAL A 14 -4.43 16.51 28.12
N GLN A 15 -4.44 16.40 29.45
CA GLN A 15 -3.82 17.41 30.32
C GLN A 15 -2.32 17.53 30.10
N ALA A 16 -1.61 16.41 29.94
CA ALA A 16 -0.17 16.42 29.68
C ALA A 16 0.18 17.08 28.33
N LEU A 17 -0.64 16.85 27.29
CA LEU A 17 -0.48 17.47 25.98
C LEU A 17 -0.80 18.96 26.02
N THR A 18 -1.90 19.36 26.69
CA THR A 18 -2.25 20.79 26.86
C THR A 18 -1.19 21.55 27.64
N ASN A 19 -0.59 20.94 28.66
CA ASN A 19 0.52 21.54 29.41
C ASN A 19 1.78 21.75 28.54
N ARG A 20 1.91 21.03 27.44
CA ARG A 20 2.96 21.24 26.39
C ARG A 20 2.53 22.22 25.31
N GLY A 21 1.36 22.86 25.42
CA GLY A 21 0.89 23.88 24.49
C GLY A 21 0.06 23.36 23.32
N PHE A 22 -0.36 22.09 23.34
CA PHE A 22 -1.30 21.59 22.33
C PHE A 22 -2.69 22.16 22.58
N PRO A 23 -3.40 22.65 21.54
CA PRO A 23 -4.82 23.00 21.67
C PRO A 23 -5.64 21.80 22.20
N GLU A 24 -6.56 22.04 23.10
CA GLU A 24 -7.32 20.98 23.80
C GLU A 24 -8.06 20.03 22.82
N PRO A 25 -8.72 20.51 21.72
CA PRO A 25 -9.32 19.60 20.75
C PRO A 25 -8.31 18.68 20.08
N LEU A 26 -7.11 19.18 19.74
CA LEU A 26 -6.03 18.38 19.18
C LEU A 26 -5.50 17.38 20.22
N ALA A 27 -5.33 17.78 21.46
CA ALA A 27 -4.89 16.89 22.54
C ALA A 27 -5.88 15.72 22.75
N ARG A 28 -7.20 15.97 22.69
CA ARG A 28 -8.23 14.93 22.72
C ARG A 28 -8.10 13.98 21.52
N ALA A 29 -8.00 14.53 20.32
CA ALA A 29 -7.87 13.76 19.09
C ALA A 29 -6.64 12.84 19.14
N LEU A 30 -5.50 13.32 19.61
CA LEU A 30 -4.27 12.54 19.78
C LEU A 30 -4.40 11.46 20.84
N ALA A 31 -4.92 11.79 22.03
CA ALA A 31 -5.15 10.84 23.12
C ALA A 31 -6.14 9.72 22.73
N ALA A 32 -7.16 10.05 21.93
CA ALA A 32 -8.13 9.09 21.40
C ALA A 32 -7.52 8.12 20.36
N ARG A 33 -6.28 8.37 19.91
CA ARG A 33 -5.52 7.56 18.94
C ARG A 33 -4.29 6.91 19.55
N HIS A 34 -4.40 6.55 20.83
CA HIS A 34 -3.36 5.82 21.57
C HIS A 34 -2.05 6.57 21.75
N VAL A 35 -2.03 7.89 21.62
CA VAL A 35 -0.94 8.70 22.17
C VAL A 35 -1.04 8.62 23.69
N THR A 36 0.00 8.15 24.35
CA THR A 36 0.02 7.91 25.79
C THR A 36 0.83 8.98 26.53
N SER A 37 1.73 9.62 25.82
CA SER A 37 2.59 10.68 26.35
C SER A 37 2.98 11.67 25.27
N PRO A 38 3.37 12.90 25.65
CA PRO A 38 3.90 13.85 24.68
C PRO A 38 5.15 13.38 23.91
N SER A 39 5.96 12.44 24.46
CA SER A 39 7.12 11.87 23.78
C SER A 39 6.74 10.95 22.60
N ASP A 40 5.50 10.44 22.53
CA ASP A 40 5.02 9.67 21.40
C ASP A 40 4.88 10.51 20.11
N LEU A 41 4.95 11.83 20.25
CA LEU A 41 4.91 12.80 19.16
C LEU A 41 6.30 13.35 18.79
N ASP A 42 7.36 12.85 19.41
CA ASP A 42 8.72 13.16 19.04
C ASP A 42 9.15 12.26 17.86
N TYR A 43 9.09 12.80 16.65
CA TYR A 43 9.35 12.07 15.41
C TYR A 43 10.80 12.28 14.93
N GLU A 44 11.79 11.92 15.76
CA GLU A 44 13.20 12.00 15.37
C GLU A 44 13.74 10.65 14.84
N PHE A 45 14.67 10.66 13.88
CA PHE A 45 15.24 9.43 13.32
C PHE A 45 15.85 8.49 14.37
N LYS A 46 16.38 9.02 15.46
CA LYS A 46 16.91 8.22 16.59
C LYS A 46 15.83 7.41 17.32
N GLU A 47 14.57 7.80 17.16
CA GLU A 47 13.41 7.12 17.76
C GLU A 47 12.82 6.03 16.86
N MET A 48 13.36 5.85 15.63
CA MET A 48 12.99 4.72 14.79
C MET A 48 13.34 3.40 15.48
N LEU A 49 12.54 2.38 15.22
CA LEU A 49 12.85 1.03 15.68
C LEU A 49 14.17 0.55 15.08
N SER A 50 14.85 -0.33 15.80
CA SER A 50 16.13 -0.89 15.36
C SER A 50 15.92 -1.87 14.19
N PRO A 51 16.68 -1.78 13.09
CA PRO A 51 16.62 -2.78 12.02
C PRO A 51 17.01 -4.20 12.51
N TRP A 52 17.71 -4.28 13.65
CA TRP A 52 18.16 -5.55 14.21
C TRP A 52 17.06 -6.32 14.92
N ASP A 53 15.93 -5.69 15.20
CA ASP A 53 14.75 -6.33 15.76
C ASP A 53 13.87 -6.98 14.67
N LEU A 54 14.10 -6.62 13.40
CA LEU A 54 13.42 -7.20 12.24
C LEU A 54 14.14 -8.49 11.83
N LYS A 55 13.43 -9.61 11.91
CA LYS A 55 13.99 -10.95 11.68
C LYS A 55 14.66 -11.06 10.32
N ASN A 56 15.84 -11.67 10.28
CA ASN A 56 16.72 -11.87 9.12
C ASN A 56 17.23 -10.57 8.47
N CYS A 57 16.95 -9.38 9.02
CA CYS A 57 17.38 -8.11 8.41
C CYS A 57 18.90 -7.98 8.36
N ARG A 58 19.60 -8.49 9.40
CA ARG A 58 21.06 -8.52 9.43
C ARG A 58 21.64 -9.43 8.36
N GLU A 59 21.16 -10.66 8.32
CA GLU A 59 21.60 -11.71 7.38
C GLU A 59 21.33 -11.30 5.92
N ALA A 60 20.16 -10.73 5.66
CA ALA A 60 19.80 -10.17 4.35
C ALA A 60 20.74 -9.00 3.98
N GLY A 61 21.00 -8.11 4.93
CA GLY A 61 21.97 -7.02 4.75
C GLY A 61 23.38 -7.51 4.43
N GLU A 62 23.85 -8.57 5.07
CA GLU A 62 25.15 -9.19 4.81
C GLU A 62 25.19 -9.87 3.43
N ALA A 63 24.15 -10.63 3.06
CA ALA A 63 24.05 -11.30 1.76
C ALA A 63 24.04 -10.29 0.60
N ILE A 64 23.25 -9.21 0.72
CA ILE A 64 23.20 -8.15 -0.28
C ILE A 64 24.53 -7.38 -0.34
N ALA A 65 25.16 -7.12 0.81
CA ALA A 65 26.47 -6.48 0.85
C ALA A 65 27.56 -7.34 0.18
N ASP A 66 27.48 -8.67 0.31
CA ASP A 66 28.35 -9.61 -0.39
C ASP A 66 28.14 -9.58 -1.90
N ALA A 67 26.90 -9.51 -2.35
CA ALA A 67 26.56 -9.37 -3.76
C ALA A 67 27.10 -8.05 -4.34
N ILE A 68 26.97 -6.94 -3.61
CA ILE A 68 27.55 -5.64 -4.00
C ILE A 68 29.07 -5.74 -4.06
N TRP A 69 29.71 -6.32 -3.05
CA TRP A 69 31.17 -6.47 -3.01
C TRP A 69 31.71 -7.29 -4.17
N LYS A 70 30.99 -8.33 -4.59
CA LYS A 70 31.30 -9.21 -5.72
C LYS A 70 30.83 -8.65 -7.06
N GLN A 71 30.18 -7.49 -7.10
CA GLN A 71 29.58 -6.86 -8.29
C GLN A 71 28.59 -7.77 -9.03
N LYS A 72 27.85 -8.60 -8.28
CA LYS A 72 26.81 -9.45 -8.86
C LYS A 72 25.72 -8.63 -9.56
N LYS A 73 25.09 -9.23 -10.57
CA LYS A 73 23.89 -8.69 -11.18
C LYS A 73 22.70 -8.86 -10.23
N ILE A 74 22.18 -7.74 -9.73
CA ILE A 74 21.02 -7.70 -8.84
C ILE A 74 19.78 -7.31 -9.63
N VAL A 75 18.70 -8.10 -9.52
CA VAL A 75 17.41 -7.79 -10.10
C VAL A 75 16.38 -7.62 -8.97
N ILE A 76 15.78 -6.44 -8.90
CA ILE A 76 14.72 -6.16 -7.94
C ILE A 76 13.38 -6.51 -8.58
N ILE A 77 12.54 -7.29 -7.88
CA ILE A 77 11.19 -7.65 -8.33
C ILE A 77 10.19 -6.91 -7.45
N GLY A 78 9.45 -5.95 -8.04
CA GLY A 78 8.46 -5.14 -7.34
C GLY A 78 7.02 -5.61 -7.50
N ASP A 79 6.09 -4.85 -6.90
CA ASP A 79 4.65 -4.96 -7.16
C ASP A 79 4.17 -3.82 -8.07
N TYR A 80 2.95 -3.94 -8.58
CA TYR A 80 2.35 -3.05 -9.60
C TYR A 80 1.55 -1.87 -9.02
N ASP A 81 1.78 -1.49 -7.78
CA ASP A 81 1.17 -0.32 -7.14
C ASP A 81 2.19 0.74 -6.69
N CYS A 82 1.73 1.75 -5.94
CA CYS A 82 2.59 2.85 -5.51
C CYS A 82 3.61 2.42 -4.44
N ASP A 83 3.28 1.48 -3.55
CA ASP A 83 4.24 0.97 -2.58
C ASP A 83 5.31 0.14 -3.29
N GLY A 84 4.92 -0.78 -4.17
CA GLY A 84 5.85 -1.54 -5.01
C GLY A 84 6.76 -0.64 -5.85
N ALA A 85 6.21 0.38 -6.52
CA ALA A 85 7.00 1.33 -7.32
C ALA A 85 7.98 2.15 -6.46
N THR A 86 7.56 2.63 -5.29
CA THR A 86 8.45 3.34 -4.36
C THR A 86 9.48 2.42 -3.73
N ALA A 87 9.12 1.17 -3.40
CA ALA A 87 10.03 0.16 -2.87
C ALA A 87 11.13 -0.21 -3.87
N VAL A 88 10.75 -0.43 -5.16
CA VAL A 88 11.72 -0.61 -6.25
C VAL A 88 12.64 0.60 -6.37
N SER A 89 12.08 1.82 -6.35
CA SER A 89 12.86 3.04 -6.50
C SER A 89 13.83 3.25 -5.34
N VAL A 90 13.40 3.02 -4.10
CA VAL A 90 14.25 3.05 -2.90
C VAL A 90 15.33 1.96 -2.98
N GLY A 91 14.98 0.76 -3.43
CA GLY A 91 15.94 -0.33 -3.65
C GLY A 91 17.02 0.04 -4.66
N ILE A 92 16.64 0.51 -5.87
CA ILE A 92 17.58 0.92 -6.93
C ILE A 92 18.50 2.04 -6.43
N LEU A 93 17.92 3.18 -6.01
CA LEU A 93 18.69 4.35 -5.61
C LEU A 93 19.56 4.08 -4.39
N GLY A 94 19.05 3.29 -3.43
CA GLY A 94 19.78 2.90 -2.23
C GLY A 94 20.95 1.98 -2.53
N LEU A 95 20.74 0.92 -3.32
CA LEU A 95 21.82 -0.01 -3.70
C LEU A 95 22.89 0.68 -4.55
N GLN A 96 22.49 1.55 -5.48
CA GLN A 96 23.42 2.34 -6.28
C GLN A 96 24.24 3.29 -5.40
N ALA A 97 23.62 3.98 -4.45
CA ALA A 97 24.33 4.82 -3.49
C ALA A 97 25.32 4.02 -2.63
N LEU A 98 25.02 2.73 -2.36
CA LEU A 98 25.88 1.82 -1.61
C LEU A 98 26.96 1.13 -2.46
N GLY A 99 27.02 1.41 -3.77
CA GLY A 99 28.07 0.95 -4.68
C GLY A 99 27.70 -0.26 -5.55
N ALA A 100 26.43 -0.60 -5.67
CA ALA A 100 25.97 -1.59 -6.64
C ALA A 100 25.86 -0.94 -8.03
N PHE A 101 26.69 -1.35 -8.99
CA PHE A 101 26.66 -0.82 -10.36
C PHE A 101 25.74 -1.63 -11.30
N ASN A 102 25.41 -2.86 -10.91
CA ASN A 102 24.73 -3.83 -11.76
C ASN A 102 23.33 -4.13 -11.19
N VAL A 103 22.50 -3.09 -11.08
CA VAL A 103 21.13 -3.20 -10.55
C VAL A 103 20.13 -2.91 -11.65
N SER A 104 19.12 -3.76 -11.78
CA SER A 104 17.96 -3.57 -12.63
C SER A 104 16.69 -4.02 -11.91
N TYR A 105 15.53 -3.82 -12.52
CA TYR A 105 14.27 -4.22 -11.92
C TYR A 105 13.33 -4.87 -12.93
N LEU A 106 12.37 -5.64 -12.41
CA LEU A 106 11.23 -6.16 -13.15
C LEU A 106 9.98 -5.97 -12.29
N ILE A 107 8.87 -5.66 -12.92
CA ILE A 107 7.57 -5.62 -12.27
C ILE A 107 6.62 -6.55 -13.05
N PRO A 108 5.80 -7.37 -12.35
CA PRO A 108 4.81 -8.22 -13.00
C PRO A 108 3.75 -7.38 -13.71
N ASP A 109 3.31 -7.85 -14.87
CA ASP A 109 2.10 -7.35 -15.52
C ASP A 109 0.89 -7.95 -14.80
N ARG A 110 0.05 -7.09 -14.25
CA ARG A 110 -1.12 -7.49 -13.45
C ARG A 110 -2.05 -8.46 -14.16
N ASP A 111 -2.20 -8.30 -15.48
CA ASP A 111 -3.15 -9.09 -16.27
C ASP A 111 -2.53 -10.40 -16.80
N LYS A 112 -1.20 -10.46 -16.96
CA LYS A 112 -0.48 -11.60 -17.53
C LYS A 112 0.25 -12.44 -16.49
N ASP A 113 1.01 -11.79 -15.60
CA ASP A 113 1.91 -12.47 -14.66
C ASP A 113 1.22 -12.79 -13.32
N GLY A 114 0.11 -12.11 -13.01
CA GLY A 114 -0.55 -12.19 -11.71
C GLY A 114 0.12 -11.32 -10.65
N TYR A 115 0.10 -11.78 -9.39
CA TYR A 115 0.63 -11.06 -8.24
C TYR A 115 1.99 -11.63 -7.80
N GLY A 116 2.97 -10.75 -7.58
CA GLY A 116 4.24 -11.05 -6.94
C GLY A 116 5.20 -11.87 -7.80
N LEU A 117 6.21 -12.46 -7.16
CA LEU A 117 7.22 -13.28 -7.80
C LEU A 117 6.62 -14.61 -8.26
N SER A 118 6.73 -14.89 -9.57
CA SER A 118 6.31 -16.15 -10.21
C SER A 118 7.50 -16.86 -10.87
N PRO A 119 7.43 -18.18 -11.15
CA PRO A 119 8.48 -18.87 -11.91
C PRO A 119 8.79 -18.20 -13.25
N GLN A 120 7.79 -17.68 -13.94
CA GLN A 120 7.96 -16.95 -15.23
C GLN A 120 8.75 -15.64 -15.04
N LEU A 121 8.56 -14.93 -13.94
CA LEU A 121 9.36 -13.76 -13.61
C LEU A 121 10.81 -14.13 -13.26
N VAL A 122 11.01 -15.26 -12.59
CA VAL A 122 12.35 -15.80 -12.34
C VAL A 122 13.06 -16.13 -13.64
N ASP A 123 12.38 -16.76 -14.62
CA ASP A 123 12.95 -17.02 -15.95
C ASP A 123 13.36 -15.71 -16.67
N ARG A 124 12.53 -14.66 -16.57
CA ARG A 124 12.86 -13.33 -17.10
C ARG A 124 14.07 -12.70 -16.40
N ALA A 125 14.17 -12.84 -15.08
CA ALA A 125 15.32 -12.38 -14.31
C ALA A 125 16.60 -13.16 -14.70
N ALA A 126 16.50 -14.48 -14.86
CA ALA A 126 17.58 -15.34 -15.32
C ALA A 126 18.05 -14.94 -16.72
N ALA A 127 17.13 -14.70 -17.66
CA ALA A 127 17.43 -14.21 -19.00
C ALA A 127 18.11 -12.83 -18.98
N ALA A 128 17.80 -11.98 -17.99
CA ALA A 128 18.49 -10.71 -17.76
C ALA A 128 19.87 -10.90 -17.08
N GLY A 129 20.26 -12.14 -16.72
CA GLY A 129 21.54 -12.46 -16.09
C GLY A 129 21.55 -12.24 -14.56
N ALA A 130 20.41 -12.34 -13.90
CA ALA A 130 20.34 -12.20 -12.45
C ALA A 130 21.19 -13.23 -11.72
N GLU A 131 21.99 -12.78 -10.75
CA GLU A 131 22.72 -13.62 -9.80
C GLU A 131 22.11 -13.52 -8.39
N LEU A 132 21.44 -12.39 -8.12
CA LEU A 132 20.65 -12.18 -6.91
C LEU A 132 19.31 -11.53 -7.29
N ILE A 133 18.21 -12.12 -6.84
CA ILE A 133 16.87 -11.53 -6.89
C ILE A 133 16.56 -10.93 -5.51
N ILE A 134 16.05 -9.71 -5.48
CA ILE A 134 15.50 -9.09 -4.27
C ILE A 134 14.04 -8.77 -4.57
N THR A 135 13.09 -9.40 -3.87
CA THR A 135 11.69 -8.97 -3.96
C THR A 135 11.46 -7.78 -3.03
N VAL A 136 10.61 -6.87 -3.44
CA VAL A 136 10.17 -5.74 -2.63
C VAL A 136 8.65 -5.63 -2.70
N ASP A 137 8.00 -5.54 -1.54
CA ASP A 137 6.54 -5.47 -1.42
C ASP A 137 5.80 -6.70 -1.97
N ASN A 138 6.49 -7.81 -2.07
CA ASN A 138 5.94 -9.11 -2.47
C ASN A 138 6.90 -10.24 -2.10
N GLY A 139 6.45 -11.48 -2.25
CA GLY A 139 7.31 -12.66 -2.20
C GLY A 139 7.07 -13.58 -1.02
N ILE A 140 6.40 -13.16 0.06
CA ILE A 140 6.17 -14.00 1.26
C ILE A 140 5.41 -15.30 0.95
N SER A 141 4.64 -15.33 -0.13
CA SER A 141 3.87 -16.49 -0.57
C SER A 141 4.45 -17.16 -1.84
N SER A 142 5.62 -16.72 -2.31
CA SER A 142 6.20 -17.14 -3.60
C SER A 142 7.09 -18.40 -3.49
N VAL A 143 6.62 -19.42 -2.77
CA VAL A 143 7.38 -20.67 -2.51
C VAL A 143 7.89 -21.30 -3.81
N ALA A 144 7.01 -21.56 -4.77
CA ALA A 144 7.36 -22.21 -6.04
C ALA A 144 8.37 -21.41 -6.86
N ALA A 145 8.30 -20.07 -6.81
CA ALA A 145 9.22 -19.22 -7.55
C ALA A 145 10.62 -19.20 -6.93
N VAL A 146 10.71 -19.19 -5.60
CA VAL A 146 11.98 -19.30 -4.87
C VAL A 146 12.64 -20.65 -5.13
N GLU A 147 11.88 -21.75 -5.09
CA GLU A 147 12.40 -23.07 -5.45
C GLU A 147 12.88 -23.09 -6.92
N HIS A 148 12.16 -22.46 -7.83
CA HIS A 148 12.59 -22.36 -9.22
C HIS A 148 13.90 -21.56 -9.37
N ALA A 149 14.05 -20.42 -8.65
CA ALA A 149 15.29 -19.64 -8.63
C ALA A 149 16.50 -20.47 -8.17
N LYS A 150 16.33 -21.30 -7.13
CA LYS A 150 17.37 -22.24 -6.66
C LYS A 150 17.80 -23.23 -7.75
N THR A 151 16.85 -23.75 -8.55
CA THR A 151 17.19 -24.68 -9.66
C THR A 151 18.05 -24.02 -10.74
N LEU A 152 17.94 -22.69 -10.89
CA LEU A 152 18.73 -21.88 -11.82
C LEU A 152 20.02 -21.34 -11.19
N GLY A 153 20.29 -21.64 -9.91
CA GLY A 153 21.48 -21.17 -9.20
C GLY A 153 21.44 -19.66 -8.87
N ILE A 154 20.26 -19.06 -8.83
CA ILE A 154 20.06 -17.66 -8.51
C ILE A 154 19.79 -17.55 -7.01
N GLU A 155 20.55 -16.72 -6.32
CA GLU A 155 20.29 -16.36 -4.91
C GLU A 155 19.07 -15.43 -4.82
N ASP A 156 18.32 -15.50 -3.71
CA ASP A 156 17.17 -14.63 -3.50
C ASP A 156 17.06 -14.14 -2.05
N VAL A 157 16.53 -12.94 -1.91
CA VAL A 157 16.15 -12.30 -0.64
C VAL A 157 14.74 -11.75 -0.81
N VAL A 158 13.83 -12.16 0.06
CA VAL A 158 12.45 -11.67 0.07
C VAL A 158 12.32 -10.54 1.07
N THR A 159 11.91 -9.34 0.61
CA THR A 159 11.48 -8.24 1.47
C THR A 159 10.01 -7.93 1.21
N ASP A 160 9.18 -8.10 2.24
CA ASP A 160 7.73 -8.04 2.11
C ASP A 160 7.09 -7.60 3.44
N HIS A 161 5.83 -7.23 3.43
CA HIS A 161 5.07 -6.88 4.62
C HIS A 161 3.69 -7.59 4.68
N HIS A 162 3.32 -8.29 3.63
CA HIS A 162 2.05 -9.03 3.57
C HIS A 162 2.00 -10.16 4.58
N LEU A 163 0.78 -10.59 4.92
CA LEU A 163 0.59 -11.73 5.83
C LEU A 163 1.07 -13.02 5.17
N PRO A 164 1.85 -13.84 5.89
CA PRO A 164 2.30 -15.13 5.36
C PRO A 164 1.14 -16.11 5.19
N GLY A 165 1.27 -17.01 4.22
CA GLY A 165 0.43 -18.20 4.11
C GLY A 165 0.82 -19.28 5.13
N ASP A 166 0.35 -20.51 4.89
CA ASP A 166 0.72 -21.68 5.69
C ASP A 166 2.20 -22.02 5.54
N GLU A 167 2.73 -21.85 4.34
CA GLU A 167 4.14 -22.02 3.98
C GLU A 167 4.76 -20.70 3.55
N ILE A 168 6.03 -20.51 3.86
CA ILE A 168 6.83 -19.39 3.42
C ILE A 168 8.04 -19.90 2.62
N PRO A 169 8.61 -19.10 1.70
CA PRO A 169 9.78 -19.48 0.92
C PRO A 169 10.97 -19.85 1.80
N ASP A 170 11.70 -20.89 1.40
CA ASP A 170 12.94 -21.32 2.07
C ASP A 170 14.12 -20.47 1.60
N THR A 171 14.14 -19.24 2.05
CA THR A 171 15.20 -18.25 1.79
C THR A 171 15.27 -17.21 2.92
N LEU A 172 16.13 -16.19 2.77
CA LEU A 172 16.15 -15.05 3.67
C LEU A 172 14.91 -14.19 3.46
N VAL A 173 13.94 -14.33 4.34
CA VAL A 173 12.71 -13.53 4.35
C VAL A 173 12.82 -12.44 5.40
N VAL A 174 12.68 -11.17 5.00
CA VAL A 174 12.55 -10.01 5.88
C VAL A 174 11.13 -9.48 5.77
N ASN A 175 10.33 -9.78 6.79
CA ASN A 175 8.92 -9.41 6.84
C ASN A 175 8.48 -9.28 8.29
N PRO A 176 7.93 -8.14 8.75
CA PRO A 176 7.51 -7.96 10.14
C PRO A 176 6.38 -8.89 10.55
N ASN A 177 5.64 -9.46 9.58
CA ASN A 177 4.50 -10.34 9.80
C ASN A 177 4.86 -11.83 9.72
N GLN A 178 6.12 -12.19 9.42
CA GLN A 178 6.54 -13.58 9.39
C GLN A 178 6.53 -14.22 10.78
N ARG A 179 6.38 -15.54 10.86
CA ARG A 179 6.37 -16.28 12.13
C ARG A 179 7.69 -16.11 12.89
N GLY A 180 7.59 -15.77 14.17
CA GLY A 180 8.75 -15.58 15.05
C GLY A 180 9.49 -14.26 14.87
N ASP A 181 8.95 -13.33 14.10
CA ASP A 181 9.44 -11.95 14.05
C ASP A 181 8.99 -11.16 15.29
N THR A 182 9.91 -10.42 15.89
CA THR A 182 9.69 -9.63 17.13
C THR A 182 9.68 -8.13 16.88
N PHE A 183 9.77 -7.68 15.64
CA PHE A 183 9.73 -6.26 15.31
C PHE A 183 8.42 -5.62 15.77
N PRO A 184 8.45 -4.56 16.58
CA PRO A 184 7.26 -4.02 17.22
C PRO A 184 6.23 -3.45 16.22
N SER A 185 6.67 -2.89 15.09
CA SER A 185 5.77 -2.37 14.05
C SER A 185 5.41 -3.47 13.07
N LYS A 186 4.20 -3.99 13.17
CA LYS A 186 3.65 -4.97 12.21
C LYS A 186 3.02 -4.31 10.98
N SER A 187 3.10 -2.99 10.92
CA SER A 187 2.43 -2.16 9.91
C SER A 187 3.42 -1.46 8.97
N LEU A 188 4.69 -1.89 8.90
CA LEU A 188 5.59 -1.37 7.85
C LEU A 188 5.00 -1.65 6.48
N ALA A 189 5.07 -0.66 5.58
CA ALA A 189 4.84 -0.88 4.14
C ALA A 189 6.07 -1.54 3.49
N GLY A 190 5.92 -2.10 2.30
CA GLY A 190 7.01 -2.76 1.58
C GLY A 190 8.21 -1.83 1.36
N VAL A 191 7.97 -0.56 1.03
CA VAL A 191 9.04 0.46 0.93
C VAL A 191 9.77 0.67 2.26
N GLY A 192 9.06 0.58 3.39
CA GLY A 192 9.66 0.65 4.72
C GLY A 192 10.57 -0.53 4.98
N VAL A 193 10.18 -1.74 4.62
CA VAL A 193 10.98 -2.95 4.81
C VAL A 193 12.30 -2.86 4.04
N ILE A 194 12.26 -2.54 2.74
CA ILE A 194 13.52 -2.40 1.97
C ILE A 194 14.39 -1.26 2.50
N PHE A 195 13.81 -0.16 2.99
CA PHE A 195 14.58 0.92 3.61
C PHE A 195 15.35 0.44 4.85
N TYR A 196 14.74 -0.37 5.72
CA TYR A 196 15.40 -1.00 6.85
C TYR A 196 16.51 -1.96 6.42
N VAL A 197 16.28 -2.76 5.39
CA VAL A 197 17.32 -3.66 4.81
C VAL A 197 18.50 -2.87 4.26
N LEU A 198 18.27 -1.75 3.57
CA LEU A 198 19.38 -0.88 3.10
C LEU A 198 20.22 -0.29 4.25
N ILE A 199 19.63 -0.02 5.40
CA ILE A 199 20.38 0.38 6.60
C ILE A 199 21.29 -0.77 7.05
N ALA A 200 20.81 -2.02 7.02
CA ALA A 200 21.59 -3.21 7.34
C ALA A 200 22.71 -3.44 6.31
N VAL A 201 22.44 -3.33 5.00
CA VAL A 201 23.43 -3.41 3.92
C VAL A 201 24.55 -2.39 4.13
N ARG A 202 24.21 -1.12 4.42
CA ARG A 202 25.20 -0.08 4.71
C ARG A 202 26.07 -0.44 5.90
N SER A 203 25.47 -1.02 6.96
CA SER A 203 26.22 -1.47 8.15
C SER A 203 27.17 -2.63 7.82
N ALA A 204 26.73 -3.60 7.02
CA ALA A 204 27.55 -4.73 6.59
C ALA A 204 28.72 -4.27 5.69
N LEU A 205 28.47 -3.39 4.73
CA LEU A 205 29.52 -2.79 3.88
C LEU A 205 30.55 -2.01 4.70
N ARG A 206 30.10 -1.27 5.72
CA ARG A 206 31.01 -0.59 6.67
C ARG A 206 31.88 -1.59 7.40
N ALA A 207 31.33 -2.70 7.89
CA ALA A 207 32.09 -3.75 8.56
C ALA A 207 33.12 -4.40 7.64
N LYS A 208 32.85 -4.48 6.32
CA LYS A 208 33.79 -4.94 5.29
C LYS A 208 34.85 -3.90 4.88
N GLY A 209 34.80 -2.69 5.43
CA GLY A 209 35.78 -1.64 5.12
C GLY A 209 35.49 -0.84 3.83
N ALA A 210 34.25 -0.91 3.31
CA ALA A 210 33.87 -0.17 2.10
C ALA A 210 34.01 1.35 2.22
N TYR A 211 34.07 1.89 3.45
CA TYR A 211 34.13 3.32 3.72
C TYR A 211 35.39 3.71 4.51
N PRO A 212 36.60 3.59 3.91
CA PRO A 212 37.87 3.78 4.64
C PRO A 212 38.03 5.18 5.25
N ASN A 213 37.37 6.18 4.65
CA ASN A 213 37.41 7.57 5.15
C ASN A 213 36.25 7.89 6.11
N GLY A 214 35.52 6.91 6.60
CA GLY A 214 34.37 7.08 7.49
C GLY A 214 33.13 7.72 6.83
N LYS A 215 33.20 8.17 5.56
CA LYS A 215 32.09 8.78 4.82
C LYS A 215 31.25 7.69 4.18
N GLN A 216 30.19 7.29 4.88
CA GLN A 216 29.20 6.37 4.35
C GLN A 216 28.02 7.11 3.68
N PRO A 217 27.34 6.52 2.68
CA PRO A 217 26.17 7.12 2.03
C PRO A 217 25.06 7.44 3.03
N ASN A 218 24.46 8.61 2.87
CA ASN A 218 23.31 9.00 3.68
C ASN A 218 22.02 8.54 2.99
N LEU A 219 21.33 7.53 3.57
CA LEU A 219 20.09 7.00 3.02
C LEU A 219 18.85 7.87 3.31
N GLN A 220 19.00 8.93 4.12
CA GLN A 220 17.89 9.84 4.44
C GLN A 220 17.37 10.59 3.21
N HIS A 221 18.16 10.68 2.14
CA HIS A 221 17.70 11.28 0.87
C HIS A 221 16.59 10.49 0.18
N LEU A 222 16.29 9.27 0.64
CA LEU A 222 15.21 8.40 0.11
C LEU A 222 13.92 8.48 0.94
N ILE A 223 13.93 9.26 2.02
CA ILE A 223 12.84 9.23 3.01
C ILE A 223 11.52 9.80 2.47
N ASP A 224 11.57 10.67 1.47
CA ASP A 224 10.40 11.17 0.77
C ASP A 224 9.66 10.07 -0.01
N LEU A 225 10.41 9.16 -0.66
CA LEU A 225 9.86 7.97 -1.31
C LEU A 225 9.27 6.99 -0.29
N VAL A 226 9.97 6.78 0.84
CA VAL A 226 9.47 5.93 1.92
C VAL A 226 8.16 6.47 2.48
N ALA A 227 8.06 7.79 2.68
CA ALA A 227 6.81 8.41 3.12
C ALA A 227 5.69 8.25 2.10
N LEU A 228 5.99 8.41 0.81
CA LEU A 228 5.01 8.28 -0.27
C LEU A 228 4.43 6.86 -0.32
N GLY A 229 5.25 5.82 -0.37
CA GLY A 229 4.78 4.43 -0.39
C GLY A 229 4.02 4.06 0.88
N THR A 230 4.57 4.38 2.06
CA THR A 230 3.91 4.10 3.34
C THR A 230 2.49 4.67 3.43
N VAL A 231 2.27 5.91 2.96
CA VAL A 231 0.94 6.51 2.98
C VAL A 231 0.05 5.95 1.87
N ALA A 232 0.61 5.68 0.69
CA ALA A 232 -0.15 5.20 -0.46
C ALA A 232 -0.65 3.76 -0.30
N ASP A 233 0.09 2.91 0.43
CA ASP A 233 -0.32 1.54 0.76
C ASP A 233 -1.44 1.46 1.81
N VAL A 234 -1.73 2.59 2.48
CA VAL A 234 -2.81 2.66 3.48
C VAL A 234 -2.54 1.77 4.71
N VAL A 235 -1.28 1.48 5.02
CA VAL A 235 -0.92 0.79 6.27
C VAL A 235 -1.26 1.63 7.50
N PRO A 236 -1.56 1.00 8.64
CA PRO A 236 -1.72 1.70 9.91
C PRO A 236 -0.52 2.59 10.22
N LEU A 237 -0.76 3.88 10.49
CA LEU A 237 0.28 4.83 10.88
C LEU A 237 0.58 4.70 12.37
N ASP A 238 1.22 3.59 12.77
CA ASP A 238 1.78 3.44 14.09
C ASP A 238 2.93 4.46 14.34
N ARG A 239 3.50 4.46 15.54
CA ARG A 239 4.54 5.44 15.87
C ARG A 239 5.73 5.39 14.91
N ASN A 240 6.18 4.19 14.52
CA ASN A 240 7.32 4.04 13.61
C ASN A 240 7.01 4.57 12.20
N ASN A 241 5.84 4.24 11.64
CA ASN A 241 5.40 4.76 10.37
C ASN A 241 5.20 6.29 10.41
N ARG A 242 4.69 6.85 11.53
CA ARG A 242 4.61 8.31 11.67
C ARG A 242 5.97 9.00 11.68
N ILE A 243 7.01 8.36 12.24
CA ILE A 243 8.39 8.88 12.15
C ILE A 243 8.84 8.94 10.70
N LEU A 244 8.72 7.82 9.96
CA LEU A 244 9.09 7.75 8.54
C LEU A 244 8.36 8.80 7.70
N VAL A 245 7.03 8.87 7.84
CA VAL A 245 6.20 9.81 7.09
C VAL A 245 6.48 11.26 7.47
N SER A 246 6.65 11.56 8.77
CA SER A 246 6.98 12.90 9.24
C SER A 246 8.30 13.39 8.65
N LYS A 247 9.35 12.55 8.70
CA LYS A 247 10.67 12.89 8.14
C LYS A 247 10.66 13.04 6.62
N GLY A 248 9.86 12.22 5.92
CA GLY A 248 9.65 12.39 4.48
C GLY A 248 8.96 13.70 4.14
N LEU A 249 7.88 14.05 4.85
CA LEU A 249 7.20 15.32 4.69
C LEU A 249 8.12 16.52 5.00
N ASP A 250 8.94 16.43 6.04
CA ASP A 250 9.93 17.46 6.39
C ASP A 250 10.98 17.63 5.29
N SER A 251 11.45 16.52 4.70
CA SER A 251 12.37 16.54 3.55
C SER A 251 11.75 17.22 2.34
N ILE A 252 10.50 16.88 1.99
CA ILE A 252 9.76 17.50 0.90
C ILE A 252 9.56 19.00 1.14
N ARG A 253 9.11 19.39 2.34
CA ARG A 253 8.91 20.82 2.73
C ARG A 253 10.19 21.62 2.67
N ALA A 254 11.33 21.00 2.96
CA ALA A 254 12.65 21.62 2.88
C ALA A 254 13.24 21.67 1.46
N GLY A 255 12.50 21.17 0.44
CA GLY A 255 12.99 21.10 -0.94
C GLY A 255 14.08 20.06 -1.17
N LYS A 256 14.24 19.10 -0.25
CA LYS A 256 15.25 18.01 -0.28
C LYS A 256 14.61 16.68 -0.69
N MET A 257 13.82 16.70 -1.75
CA MET A 257 13.11 15.53 -2.27
C MET A 257 13.72 15.06 -3.59
N GLN A 258 13.39 13.83 -3.98
CA GLN A 258 13.75 13.28 -5.28
C GLN A 258 13.12 14.09 -6.42
N PRO A 259 13.78 14.22 -7.59
CA PRO A 259 13.24 14.92 -8.75
C PRO A 259 11.84 14.43 -9.14
N GLY A 260 11.57 13.11 -9.06
CA GLY A 260 10.27 12.51 -9.36
C GLY A 260 9.16 13.01 -8.44
N VAL A 261 9.40 13.10 -7.14
CA VAL A 261 8.43 13.64 -6.18
C VAL A 261 8.16 15.12 -6.47
N SER A 262 9.22 15.89 -6.78
CA SER A 262 9.10 17.30 -7.16
C SER A 262 8.26 17.49 -8.44
N ALA A 263 8.49 16.66 -9.44
CA ALA A 263 7.75 16.68 -10.71
C ALA A 263 6.27 16.31 -10.50
N LEU A 264 5.98 15.27 -9.71
CA LEU A 264 4.61 14.88 -9.38
C LEU A 264 3.85 15.99 -8.64
N LEU A 265 4.50 16.69 -7.70
CA LEU A 265 3.92 17.85 -7.03
C LEU A 265 3.62 18.98 -8.00
N SER A 266 4.54 19.25 -8.92
CA SER A 266 4.39 20.29 -9.95
C SER A 266 3.18 20.04 -10.85
N VAL A 267 3.04 18.83 -11.44
CA VAL A 267 1.90 18.49 -12.30
C VAL A 267 0.58 18.45 -11.53
N ALA A 268 0.64 18.16 -10.22
CA ALA A 268 -0.52 18.19 -9.33
C ALA A 268 -0.90 19.61 -8.87
N GLY A 269 -0.13 20.64 -9.20
CA GLY A 269 -0.34 22.02 -8.74
C GLY A 269 -0.20 22.16 -7.22
N LYS A 270 0.63 21.35 -6.56
CA LYS A 270 0.82 21.34 -5.11
C LYS A 270 2.08 22.07 -4.69
N ASN A 271 1.96 22.84 -3.60
CA ASN A 271 3.09 23.53 -3.01
C ASN A 271 3.80 22.63 -2.01
N ALA A 272 5.07 22.30 -2.29
CA ALA A 272 5.88 21.42 -1.45
C ALA A 272 5.96 21.88 0.01
N HIS A 273 6.04 23.20 0.27
CA HIS A 273 6.12 23.74 1.64
C HIS A 273 4.85 23.50 2.48
N ARG A 274 3.73 23.16 1.83
CA ARG A 274 2.42 22.95 2.49
C ARG A 274 1.92 21.52 2.39
N ILE A 275 2.75 20.59 1.91
CA ILE A 275 2.36 19.19 1.74
C ILE A 275 2.01 18.55 3.07
N CYS A 276 1.03 17.67 3.05
CA CYS A 276 0.65 16.83 4.19
C CYS A 276 0.49 15.35 3.74
N ALA A 277 0.31 14.44 4.68
CA ALA A 277 0.17 13.01 4.37
C ALA A 277 -0.99 12.73 3.40
N ASN A 278 -2.13 13.45 3.52
CA ASN A 278 -3.24 13.31 2.59
C ASN A 278 -2.85 13.61 1.14
N ASP A 279 -1.94 14.56 0.90
CA ASP A 279 -1.48 14.85 -0.46
C ASP A 279 -0.68 13.68 -1.03
N LEU A 280 0.10 12.97 -0.21
CA LEU A 280 0.81 11.76 -0.63
C LEU A 280 -0.19 10.66 -1.02
N GLY A 281 -1.16 10.36 -0.16
CA GLY A 281 -2.11 9.26 -0.37
C GLY A 281 -3.20 9.54 -1.41
N TYR A 282 -3.69 10.78 -1.52
CA TYR A 282 -4.82 11.11 -2.39
C TYR A 282 -4.47 11.92 -3.64
N ILE A 283 -3.24 12.43 -3.73
CA ILE A 283 -2.80 13.23 -4.88
C ILE A 283 -1.65 12.56 -5.63
N LEU A 284 -0.53 12.22 -4.96
CA LEU A 284 0.63 11.63 -5.62
C LEU A 284 0.44 10.13 -5.87
N GLY A 285 0.10 9.36 -4.85
CA GLY A 285 -0.09 7.91 -4.95
C GLY A 285 -1.07 7.49 -6.06
N PRO A 286 -2.25 8.11 -6.21
CA PRO A 286 -3.19 7.78 -7.28
C PRO A 286 -2.65 7.97 -8.69
N ARG A 287 -1.68 8.87 -8.93
CA ARG A 287 -1.03 9.06 -10.24
C ARG A 287 -0.17 7.85 -10.60
N ILE A 288 0.60 7.34 -9.63
CA ILE A 288 1.41 6.15 -9.79
C ILE A 288 0.50 4.92 -9.93
N ASN A 289 -0.46 4.76 -9.00
CA ASN A 289 -1.41 3.63 -9.02
C ASN A 289 -2.24 3.54 -10.31
N ALA A 290 -2.50 4.66 -10.98
CA ALA A 290 -3.26 4.66 -12.24
C ALA A 290 -2.49 3.96 -13.37
N ALA A 291 -1.16 4.09 -13.40
CA ALA A 291 -0.32 3.39 -14.37
C ALA A 291 -0.43 1.86 -14.20
N GLY A 292 -0.35 1.32 -12.99
CA GLY A 292 -0.55 -0.11 -12.71
C GLY A 292 -1.98 -0.64 -12.96
N ARG A 293 -2.93 0.22 -13.38
CA ARG A 293 -4.32 -0.17 -13.71
C ARG A 293 -4.66 -0.04 -15.18
N LEU A 294 -4.07 0.90 -15.89
CA LEU A 294 -4.42 1.24 -17.27
C LEU A 294 -3.22 1.18 -18.24
N ASP A 295 -2.00 1.12 -17.71
CA ASP A 295 -0.75 1.18 -18.46
C ASP A 295 0.33 0.38 -17.70
N SER A 296 1.59 0.76 -17.82
CA SER A 296 2.73 0.15 -17.14
C SER A 296 3.15 0.97 -15.92
N ILE A 297 3.19 0.32 -14.76
CA ILE A 297 3.73 0.89 -13.52
C ILE A 297 5.21 1.32 -13.64
N ASN A 298 5.94 0.78 -14.62
CA ASN A 298 7.32 1.17 -14.90
C ASN A 298 7.48 2.67 -15.08
N LYS A 299 6.47 3.37 -15.65
CA LYS A 299 6.47 4.84 -15.74
C LYS A 299 6.57 5.52 -14.36
N GLY A 300 5.99 4.91 -13.34
CA GLY A 300 6.12 5.35 -11.95
C GLY A 300 7.55 5.21 -11.45
N VAL A 301 8.17 4.06 -11.66
CA VAL A 301 9.57 3.81 -11.27
C VAL A 301 10.51 4.75 -12.02
N GLU A 302 10.36 4.88 -13.34
CA GLU A 302 11.17 5.78 -14.15
C GLU A 302 11.06 7.25 -13.69
N CYS A 303 9.84 7.68 -13.32
CA CYS A 303 9.64 9.01 -12.74
C CYS A 303 10.42 9.17 -11.43
N LEU A 304 10.29 8.20 -10.51
CA LEU A 304 10.83 8.28 -9.15
C LEU A 304 12.35 8.08 -9.09
N THR A 305 12.94 7.34 -10.06
CA THR A 305 14.38 7.08 -10.12
C THR A 305 15.13 8.05 -11.02
N SER A 306 14.43 8.96 -11.71
CA SER A 306 15.07 9.97 -12.58
C SER A 306 16.02 10.87 -11.78
N TYR A 307 17.25 11.02 -12.28
CA TYR A 307 18.25 11.90 -11.68
C TYR A 307 18.05 13.38 -11.98
N ASP A 308 17.40 13.70 -13.10
CA ASP A 308 17.13 15.07 -13.50
C ASP A 308 15.62 15.38 -13.52
N TYR A 309 15.31 16.64 -13.25
CA TYR A 309 13.93 17.09 -13.15
C TYR A 309 13.15 17.03 -14.47
N ASN A 310 13.80 17.24 -15.62
CA ASN A 310 13.09 17.29 -16.91
C ASN A 310 12.61 15.89 -17.33
N THR A 311 13.45 14.87 -17.14
CA THR A 311 13.07 13.46 -17.34
C THR A 311 11.97 13.07 -16.37
N ALA A 312 12.10 13.42 -15.10
CA ALA A 312 11.06 13.17 -14.10
C ALA A 312 9.73 13.86 -14.46
N LEU A 313 9.78 15.11 -14.96
CA LEU A 313 8.60 15.87 -15.37
C LEU A 313 7.91 15.26 -16.59
N PHE A 314 8.66 14.70 -17.52
CA PHE A 314 8.10 13.97 -18.66
C PHE A 314 7.22 12.80 -18.17
N TYR A 315 7.76 11.91 -17.33
CA TYR A 315 7.00 10.79 -16.79
C TYR A 315 5.86 11.24 -15.86
N ALA A 316 6.07 12.29 -15.06
CA ALA A 316 5.02 12.83 -14.19
C ALA A 316 3.81 13.35 -14.96
N LYS A 317 4.01 13.96 -16.15
CA LYS A 317 2.92 14.37 -17.04
C LYS A 317 2.17 13.18 -17.61
N GLU A 318 2.88 12.13 -18.03
CA GLU A 318 2.23 10.90 -18.49
C GLU A 318 1.39 10.26 -17.38
N LEU A 319 1.93 10.15 -16.16
CA LEU A 319 1.20 9.64 -15.00
C LEU A 319 -0.04 10.48 -14.66
N ASP A 320 0.05 11.79 -14.76
CA ASP A 320 -1.10 12.69 -14.55
C ASP A 320 -2.19 12.49 -15.61
N GLN A 321 -1.80 12.32 -16.87
CA GLN A 321 -2.72 12.02 -17.97
C GLN A 321 -3.42 10.67 -17.77
N ILE A 322 -2.68 9.61 -17.46
CA ILE A 322 -3.24 8.28 -17.19
C ILE A 322 -4.21 8.33 -15.99
N ASN A 323 -3.85 9.07 -14.94
CA ASN A 323 -4.72 9.25 -13.78
C ASN A 323 -5.98 10.08 -14.11
N ALA A 324 -5.90 11.05 -14.99
CA ALA A 324 -7.07 11.79 -15.48
C ALA A 324 -8.01 10.85 -16.27
N GLU A 325 -7.47 10.02 -17.17
CA GLU A 325 -8.23 9.01 -17.90
C GLU A 325 -8.89 8.01 -16.95
N ARG A 326 -8.14 7.49 -15.98
CA ARG A 326 -8.68 6.58 -14.95
C ARG A 326 -9.86 7.23 -14.21
N ARG A 327 -9.74 8.51 -13.80
CA ARG A 327 -10.83 9.23 -13.12
C ARG A 327 -12.06 9.40 -14.01
N ASN A 328 -11.88 9.72 -15.28
CA ASN A 328 -12.99 9.87 -16.22
C ASN A 328 -13.73 8.53 -16.39
N ARG A 329 -13.02 7.42 -16.55
CA ARG A 329 -13.60 6.07 -16.62
C ARG A 329 -14.30 5.71 -15.31
N GLU A 330 -13.71 6.03 -14.13
CA GLU A 330 -14.33 5.80 -12.82
C GLU A 330 -15.67 6.55 -12.70
N VAL A 331 -15.73 7.82 -13.10
CA VAL A 331 -16.96 8.63 -13.06
C VAL A 331 -18.04 8.05 -13.98
N SER A 332 -17.69 7.68 -15.22
CA SER A 332 -18.65 7.02 -16.14
C SER A 332 -19.18 5.74 -15.53
N MET A 333 -18.33 4.83 -15.11
CA MET A 333 -18.72 3.54 -14.53
C MET A 333 -19.54 3.73 -13.23
N GLN A 334 -19.22 4.74 -12.41
CA GLN A 334 -20.00 5.07 -11.23
C GLN A 334 -21.41 5.57 -11.59
N SER A 335 -21.55 6.37 -12.65
CA SER A 335 -22.85 6.83 -13.13
C SER A 335 -23.72 5.67 -13.60
N ASP A 336 -23.15 4.73 -14.35
CA ASP A 336 -23.83 3.51 -14.79
C ASP A 336 -24.27 2.64 -13.60
N ALA A 337 -23.39 2.51 -12.61
CA ALA A 337 -23.69 1.77 -11.37
C ALA A 337 -24.85 2.41 -10.60
N ILE A 338 -24.87 3.74 -10.46
CA ILE A 338 -25.95 4.47 -9.79
C ILE A 338 -27.28 4.30 -10.54
N LEU A 339 -27.29 4.36 -11.87
CA LEU A 339 -28.50 4.08 -12.67
C LEU A 339 -29.00 2.65 -12.41
N SER A 340 -28.12 1.68 -12.35
CA SER A 340 -28.47 0.29 -12.03
C SER A 340 -29.05 0.15 -10.62
N LEU A 341 -28.60 0.96 -9.65
CA LEU A 341 -29.13 0.95 -8.28
C LEU A 341 -30.58 1.47 -8.19
N GLN A 342 -31.04 2.31 -9.12
CA GLN A 342 -32.43 2.81 -9.12
C GLN A 342 -33.44 1.68 -9.29
N THR A 343 -33.05 0.53 -9.83
CA THR A 343 -33.88 -0.66 -10.01
C THR A 343 -33.79 -1.63 -8.82
N ILE A 344 -32.98 -1.35 -7.82
CA ILE A 344 -32.74 -2.19 -6.64
C ILE A 344 -33.22 -1.46 -5.38
N SER A 345 -34.07 -2.10 -4.58
CA SER A 345 -34.36 -1.60 -3.23
C SER A 345 -33.13 -1.81 -2.32
N VAL A 346 -32.32 -0.78 -2.17
CA VAL A 346 -31.08 -0.81 -1.37
C VAL A 346 -31.39 -1.08 0.10
N ASP A 347 -32.50 -0.54 0.61
CA ASP A 347 -32.90 -0.69 2.02
C ASP A 347 -33.28 -2.13 2.39
N ASP A 348 -33.83 -2.89 1.42
CA ASP A 348 -34.20 -4.29 1.60
C ASP A 348 -33.06 -5.27 1.25
N SER A 349 -31.94 -4.77 0.75
CA SER A 349 -30.81 -5.59 0.29
C SER A 349 -29.67 -5.58 1.30
N ASN A 350 -29.16 -6.76 1.68
CA ASN A 350 -27.98 -6.90 2.53
C ASN A 350 -26.65 -6.79 1.77
N SER A 351 -26.68 -6.85 0.45
CA SER A 351 -25.50 -6.76 -0.42
C SER A 351 -25.87 -6.25 -1.80
N ILE A 352 -24.90 -5.75 -2.54
CA ILE A 352 -25.05 -5.22 -3.89
C ILE A 352 -24.10 -5.94 -4.83
N VAL A 353 -24.62 -6.46 -5.93
CA VAL A 353 -23.82 -7.08 -7.01
C VAL A 353 -24.19 -6.40 -8.32
N LEU A 354 -23.19 -5.83 -8.99
CA LEU A 354 -23.34 -5.05 -10.22
C LEU A 354 -22.40 -5.61 -11.29
N LYS A 355 -22.79 -5.43 -12.56
CA LYS A 355 -21.93 -5.65 -13.72
C LYS A 355 -22.14 -4.57 -14.76
N GLY A 356 -21.11 -4.28 -15.53
CA GLY A 356 -21.22 -3.42 -16.71
C GLY A 356 -20.51 -4.07 -17.88
N ASP A 357 -21.12 -4.05 -19.06
CA ASP A 357 -20.55 -4.71 -20.25
C ASP A 357 -19.30 -3.98 -20.76
N ASP A 358 -19.19 -2.67 -20.54
CA ASP A 358 -18.06 -1.84 -20.95
C ASP A 358 -17.16 -1.46 -19.77
N TRP A 359 -17.29 -2.11 -18.62
CA TRP A 359 -16.50 -1.79 -17.44
C TRP A 359 -15.09 -2.37 -17.53
N HIS A 360 -14.12 -1.63 -17.03
CA HIS A 360 -12.71 -2.02 -17.01
C HIS A 360 -12.34 -2.73 -15.71
N ALA A 361 -11.74 -3.93 -15.81
CA ALA A 361 -11.39 -4.77 -14.66
C ALA A 361 -10.43 -4.06 -13.65
N GLY A 362 -9.52 -3.20 -14.11
CA GLY A 362 -8.63 -2.41 -13.26
C GLY A 362 -9.33 -1.32 -12.43
N ILE A 363 -10.60 -0.97 -12.75
CA ILE A 363 -11.32 0.16 -12.13
C ILE A 363 -12.50 -0.31 -11.26
N ILE A 364 -13.07 -1.51 -11.50
CA ILE A 364 -14.27 -1.99 -10.77
C ILE A 364 -14.11 -1.95 -9.24
N GLY A 365 -12.90 -2.13 -8.72
CA GLY A 365 -12.64 -2.03 -7.28
C GLY A 365 -12.83 -0.63 -6.71
N LEU A 366 -12.59 0.41 -7.51
CA LEU A 366 -12.87 1.81 -7.14
C LEU A 366 -14.37 2.08 -7.16
N VAL A 367 -15.05 1.60 -8.20
CA VAL A 367 -16.52 1.68 -8.31
C VAL A 367 -17.18 0.97 -7.13
N ALA A 368 -16.76 -0.26 -6.82
CA ALA A 368 -17.28 -0.99 -5.66
C ALA A 368 -17.09 -0.21 -4.34
N SER A 369 -15.94 0.46 -4.16
CA SER A 369 -15.70 1.32 -2.99
C SER A 369 -16.68 2.49 -2.93
N ARG A 370 -16.91 3.19 -4.04
CA ARG A 370 -17.82 4.34 -4.09
C ARG A 370 -19.26 3.94 -3.80
N ILE A 371 -19.73 2.85 -4.40
CA ILE A 371 -21.08 2.34 -4.17
C ILE A 371 -21.23 1.87 -2.71
N LYS A 372 -20.23 1.17 -2.15
CA LYS A 372 -20.19 0.78 -0.74
C LYS A 372 -20.29 2.00 0.19
N GLU A 373 -19.56 3.09 -0.10
CA GLU A 373 -19.62 4.33 0.69
C GLU A 373 -21.02 4.97 0.66
N GLN A 374 -21.69 4.95 -0.50
CA GLN A 374 -23.03 5.51 -0.65
C GLN A 374 -24.10 4.67 0.05
N THR A 375 -24.07 3.35 -0.16
CA THR A 375 -25.13 2.43 0.26
C THR A 375 -24.91 1.81 1.64
N TYR A 376 -23.67 1.84 2.12
CA TYR A 376 -23.22 1.15 3.34
C TYR A 376 -23.61 -0.33 3.33
N ARG A 377 -23.30 -1.01 2.22
CA ARG A 377 -23.52 -2.44 2.00
C ARG A 377 -22.25 -3.07 1.41
N PRO A 378 -21.99 -4.37 1.61
CA PRO A 378 -21.00 -5.10 0.82
C PRO A 378 -21.36 -5.02 -0.65
N VAL A 379 -20.36 -4.68 -1.48
CA VAL A 379 -20.53 -4.50 -2.93
C VAL A 379 -19.56 -5.37 -3.69
N ILE A 380 -20.02 -6.04 -4.74
CA ILE A 380 -19.19 -6.66 -5.75
C ILE A 380 -19.53 -6.06 -7.11
N ALA A 381 -18.53 -5.55 -7.80
CA ALA A 381 -18.62 -5.03 -9.16
C ALA A 381 -17.87 -5.95 -10.12
N PHE A 382 -18.50 -6.31 -11.23
CA PHE A 382 -17.95 -7.19 -12.27
C PHE A 382 -17.71 -6.45 -13.57
N ALA A 383 -16.60 -6.79 -14.23
CA ALA A 383 -16.28 -6.40 -15.60
C ALA A 383 -16.06 -7.65 -16.47
N PRO A 384 -16.38 -7.59 -17.77
CA PRO A 384 -16.06 -8.66 -18.70
C PRO A 384 -14.54 -8.84 -18.83
N SER A 385 -14.13 -10.08 -19.01
CA SER A 385 -12.74 -10.46 -19.24
C SER A 385 -12.70 -11.75 -20.04
N GLU A 386 -11.54 -12.10 -20.53
CA GLU A 386 -11.27 -13.37 -21.22
C GLU A 386 -10.12 -14.09 -20.51
N GLU A 387 -10.33 -15.35 -20.14
CA GLU A 387 -9.31 -16.21 -19.58
C GLU A 387 -9.31 -17.55 -20.33
N ASN A 388 -8.16 -17.93 -20.87
CA ASN A 388 -7.97 -19.19 -21.63
C ASN A 388 -8.97 -19.36 -22.80
N GLY A 389 -9.39 -18.26 -23.45
CA GLY A 389 -10.38 -18.27 -24.53
C GLY A 389 -11.83 -18.39 -24.07
N GLU A 390 -12.12 -18.34 -22.76
CA GLU A 390 -13.46 -18.33 -22.21
C GLU A 390 -13.86 -16.92 -21.74
N HIS A 391 -15.10 -16.54 -22.04
CA HIS A 391 -15.68 -15.29 -21.53
C HIS A 391 -16.04 -15.43 -20.04
N VAL A 392 -15.33 -14.69 -19.20
CA VAL A 392 -15.52 -14.66 -17.76
C VAL A 392 -15.89 -13.25 -17.28
N LEU A 393 -16.32 -13.17 -16.02
CA LEU A 393 -16.48 -11.91 -15.29
C LEU A 393 -15.44 -11.85 -14.19
N LYS A 394 -14.55 -10.85 -14.23
CA LYS A 394 -13.66 -10.50 -13.11
C LYS A 394 -14.42 -9.60 -12.15
N GLY A 395 -14.50 -9.99 -10.90
CA GLY A 395 -15.19 -9.27 -9.83
C GLY A 395 -14.21 -8.64 -8.84
N SER A 396 -14.53 -7.45 -8.36
CA SER A 396 -13.86 -6.83 -7.24
C SER A 396 -14.87 -6.41 -6.19
N GLY A 397 -14.66 -6.90 -4.97
CA GLY A 397 -15.57 -6.67 -3.85
C GLY A 397 -14.97 -5.71 -2.81
N ARG A 398 -15.89 -4.98 -2.16
CA ARG A 398 -15.59 -4.13 -0.99
C ARG A 398 -16.65 -4.35 0.07
N SER A 399 -16.22 -4.46 1.34
CA SER A 399 -17.11 -4.73 2.47
C SER A 399 -17.20 -3.55 3.43
N ILE A 400 -18.14 -3.67 4.36
CA ILE A 400 -18.32 -2.78 5.51
C ILE A 400 -17.78 -3.45 6.78
N PRO A 401 -17.47 -2.69 7.84
CA PRO A 401 -17.05 -3.26 9.12
C PRO A 401 -18.05 -4.29 9.65
N GLY A 402 -17.55 -5.39 10.16
CA GLY A 402 -18.35 -6.50 10.70
C GLY A 402 -18.62 -7.63 9.70
N ILE A 403 -18.53 -7.41 8.39
CA ILE A 403 -18.78 -8.43 7.37
C ILE A 403 -17.46 -8.77 6.66
N HIS A 404 -16.96 -10.00 6.89
CA HIS A 404 -15.72 -10.50 6.29
C HIS A 404 -15.98 -11.01 4.86
N LEU A 405 -15.50 -10.26 3.86
CA LEU A 405 -15.84 -10.50 2.44
C LEU A 405 -15.33 -11.86 1.95
N ARG A 406 -14.09 -12.24 2.29
CA ARG A 406 -13.53 -13.54 1.91
C ARG A 406 -14.36 -14.70 2.45
N ASP A 407 -14.85 -14.60 3.70
CA ASP A 407 -15.69 -15.64 4.31
C ASP A 407 -17.05 -15.73 3.61
N ALA A 408 -17.61 -14.58 3.19
CA ALA A 408 -18.84 -14.56 2.39
C ALA A 408 -18.63 -15.26 1.03
N LEU A 409 -17.49 -15.05 0.37
CA LEU A 409 -17.16 -15.75 -0.89
C LEU A 409 -16.90 -17.25 -0.66
N ASP A 410 -16.20 -17.62 0.41
CA ASP A 410 -16.00 -19.00 0.82
C ASP A 410 -17.36 -19.70 1.08
N ARG A 411 -18.30 -19.00 1.74
CA ARG A 411 -19.65 -19.50 1.95
C ARG A 411 -20.38 -19.75 0.64
N VAL A 412 -20.29 -18.82 -0.34
CA VAL A 412 -20.87 -19.01 -1.68
C VAL A 412 -20.25 -20.24 -2.36
N SER A 413 -18.92 -20.38 -2.31
CA SER A 413 -18.21 -21.54 -2.89
C SER A 413 -18.64 -22.87 -2.28
N LYS A 414 -18.95 -22.89 -0.98
CA LYS A 414 -19.49 -24.08 -0.27
C LYS A 414 -20.96 -24.34 -0.60
N LEU A 415 -21.78 -23.29 -0.81
CA LEU A 415 -23.17 -23.46 -1.21
C LEU A 415 -23.30 -24.01 -2.63
N LYS A 416 -22.44 -23.59 -3.55
CA LYS A 416 -22.38 -24.10 -4.92
C LYS A 416 -20.93 -24.27 -5.40
N PRO A 417 -20.34 -25.46 -5.24
CA PRO A 417 -19.01 -25.75 -5.77
C PRO A 417 -18.91 -25.50 -7.28
N GLY A 418 -17.85 -24.82 -7.71
CA GLY A 418 -17.60 -24.49 -9.11
C GLY A 418 -18.32 -23.25 -9.66
N LEU A 419 -19.13 -22.56 -8.86
CA LEU A 419 -19.74 -21.29 -9.27
C LEU A 419 -18.69 -20.17 -9.34
N ILE A 420 -17.81 -20.10 -8.34
CA ILE A 420 -16.65 -19.21 -8.34
C ILE A 420 -15.46 -20.03 -8.85
N LEU A 421 -14.85 -19.57 -9.95
CA LEU A 421 -13.69 -20.24 -10.57
C LEU A 421 -12.43 -19.98 -9.75
N LYS A 422 -12.28 -18.75 -9.26
CA LYS A 422 -11.14 -18.30 -8.46
C LYS A 422 -11.58 -17.15 -7.56
N PHE A 423 -11.11 -17.13 -6.33
CA PHE A 423 -11.27 -15.96 -5.45
C PHE A 423 -10.11 -15.86 -4.45
N GLY A 424 -9.89 -14.64 -3.94
CA GLY A 424 -8.92 -14.35 -2.91
C GLY A 424 -9.14 -12.95 -2.35
N GLY A 425 -8.51 -12.66 -1.21
CA GLY A 425 -8.63 -11.36 -0.56
C GLY A 425 -8.73 -11.48 0.96
N HIS A 426 -9.19 -10.40 1.57
CA HIS A 426 -9.26 -10.20 3.02
C HIS A 426 -10.67 -9.77 3.46
N ALA A 427 -10.79 -9.35 4.72
CA ALA A 427 -12.07 -8.94 5.30
C ALA A 427 -12.78 -7.82 4.51
N MET A 428 -12.06 -6.78 4.08
CA MET A 428 -12.63 -5.57 3.50
C MET A 428 -12.59 -5.51 1.98
N ALA A 429 -11.78 -6.34 1.34
CA ALA A 429 -11.61 -6.36 -0.12
C ALA A 429 -11.27 -7.77 -0.61
N ALA A 430 -11.88 -8.16 -1.73
CA ALA A 430 -11.60 -9.45 -2.38
C ALA A 430 -11.75 -9.33 -3.89
N GLY A 431 -11.01 -10.19 -4.61
CA GLY A 431 -11.17 -10.43 -6.04
C GLY A 431 -11.76 -11.81 -6.31
N LEU A 432 -12.50 -11.95 -7.40
CA LEU A 432 -13.04 -13.24 -7.82
C LEU A 432 -13.25 -13.31 -9.33
N THR A 433 -13.37 -14.51 -9.85
CA THR A 433 -13.73 -14.78 -11.25
C THR A 433 -14.88 -15.77 -11.29
N ILE A 434 -15.88 -15.48 -12.11
CA ILE A 434 -17.02 -16.35 -12.39
C ILE A 434 -17.25 -16.47 -13.90
N ARG A 435 -17.98 -17.51 -14.36
CA ARG A 435 -18.46 -17.55 -15.73
C ARG A 435 -19.51 -16.47 -15.97
N LYS A 436 -19.61 -15.98 -17.19
CA LYS A 436 -20.57 -14.90 -17.56
C LYS A 436 -22.02 -15.28 -17.29
N ASP A 437 -22.38 -16.53 -17.53
CA ASP A 437 -23.72 -17.09 -17.31
C ASP A 437 -24.07 -17.35 -15.84
N ALA A 438 -23.08 -17.34 -14.96
CA ALA A 438 -23.22 -17.58 -13.52
C ALA A 438 -23.61 -16.33 -12.71
N PHE A 439 -23.75 -15.16 -13.36
CA PHE A 439 -23.90 -13.86 -12.66
C PHE A 439 -25.15 -13.80 -11.76
N ASP A 440 -26.33 -14.17 -12.28
CA ASP A 440 -27.57 -14.03 -11.53
C ASP A 440 -27.63 -15.00 -10.35
N GLU A 441 -27.18 -16.25 -10.55
CA GLU A 441 -27.07 -17.23 -9.47
C GLU A 441 -26.04 -16.80 -8.41
N PHE A 442 -24.91 -16.26 -8.82
CA PHE A 442 -23.92 -15.69 -7.89
C PHE A 442 -24.54 -14.57 -7.04
N LYS A 443 -25.28 -13.65 -7.66
CA LYS A 443 -25.94 -12.54 -6.97
C LYS A 443 -26.87 -13.02 -5.86
N GLU A 444 -27.69 -14.04 -6.14
CA GLU A 444 -28.62 -14.62 -5.16
C GLU A 444 -27.88 -15.30 -4.00
N LEU A 445 -26.87 -16.13 -4.32
CA LEU A 445 -26.10 -16.86 -3.30
C LEU A 445 -25.23 -15.94 -2.47
N PHE A 446 -24.68 -14.86 -3.06
CA PHE A 446 -23.92 -13.86 -2.31
C PHE A 446 -24.81 -13.09 -1.33
N ALA A 447 -26.01 -12.69 -1.75
CA ALA A 447 -26.98 -12.04 -0.87
C ALA A 447 -27.37 -12.96 0.31
N ARG A 448 -27.57 -14.24 0.03
CA ARG A 448 -27.84 -15.26 1.06
C ARG A 448 -26.64 -15.41 2.02
N ALA A 449 -25.42 -15.55 1.51
CA ALA A 449 -24.22 -15.70 2.33
C ALA A 449 -24.00 -14.49 3.24
N VAL A 450 -24.15 -13.26 2.71
CA VAL A 450 -24.05 -12.05 3.51
C VAL A 450 -25.12 -12.02 4.60
N LYS A 451 -26.37 -12.39 4.29
CA LYS A 451 -27.46 -12.44 5.27
C LYS A 451 -27.17 -13.45 6.41
N GLU A 452 -26.59 -14.60 6.09
CA GLU A 452 -26.21 -15.63 7.07
C GLU A 452 -25.06 -15.19 7.99
N LEU A 453 -24.19 -14.28 7.53
CA LEU A 453 -22.98 -13.82 8.21
C LEU A 453 -23.13 -12.43 8.87
N SER A 454 -24.31 -11.82 8.81
CA SER A 454 -24.50 -10.45 9.29
C SER A 454 -25.66 -10.30 10.23
N ASP A 455 -25.49 -9.39 11.20
CA ASP A 455 -26.56 -8.88 12.05
C ASP A 455 -27.09 -7.54 11.51
N PRO A 456 -28.37 -7.20 11.74
CA PRO A 456 -28.97 -5.94 11.26
C PRO A 456 -28.22 -4.69 11.69
N GLU A 457 -27.61 -4.70 12.89
CA GLU A 457 -26.85 -3.57 13.43
C GLU A 457 -25.58 -3.25 12.62
N MET A 458 -25.00 -4.24 11.88
CA MET A 458 -23.83 -4.04 11.04
C MET A 458 -24.09 -3.10 9.84
N PHE A 459 -25.36 -2.94 9.45
CA PHE A 459 -25.75 -2.06 8.35
C PHE A 459 -26.08 -0.63 8.82
N GLU A 460 -25.97 -0.34 10.11
CA GLU A 460 -26.13 1.00 10.64
C GLU A 460 -24.82 1.80 10.55
N ARG A 461 -24.90 2.98 9.93
CA ARG A 461 -23.73 3.86 9.83
C ARG A 461 -23.42 4.50 11.17
N ASN A 462 -22.22 4.26 11.69
CA ASN A 462 -21.71 4.91 12.90
C ASN A 462 -20.66 5.97 12.53
N ILE A 463 -20.92 7.24 12.90
CA ILE A 463 -19.96 8.33 12.79
C ILE A 463 -19.23 8.45 14.12
N VAL A 464 -17.91 8.22 14.08
CA VAL A 464 -17.05 8.34 15.26
C VAL A 464 -16.37 9.70 15.25
N THR A 465 -16.52 10.46 16.34
CA THR A 465 -16.00 11.83 16.51
C THR A 465 -15.02 11.92 17.67
N ASP A 466 -14.25 13.00 17.73
CA ASP A 466 -13.36 13.31 18.86
C ASP A 466 -13.97 14.31 19.86
N GLY A 467 -15.29 14.50 19.77
CA GLY A 467 -16.07 15.39 20.66
C GLY A 467 -16.34 16.78 20.06
N GLU A 468 -16.92 17.62 20.85
CA GLU A 468 -17.39 18.96 20.43
C GLU A 468 -16.24 19.96 20.30
N LEU A 469 -16.39 20.91 19.38
CA LEU A 469 -15.60 22.14 19.30
C LEU A 469 -16.41 23.32 19.85
N ARG A 470 -15.75 24.17 20.62
CA ARG A 470 -16.31 25.44 21.07
C ARG A 470 -16.12 26.50 19.98
N ALA A 471 -16.90 27.57 20.02
CA ALA A 471 -16.73 28.66 19.06
C ALA A 471 -15.31 29.26 19.07
N SER A 472 -14.66 29.29 20.24
CA SER A 472 -13.26 29.74 20.41
C SER A 472 -12.23 28.83 19.73
N ASP A 473 -12.57 27.57 19.47
CA ASP A 473 -11.66 26.59 18.85
C ASP A 473 -11.59 26.76 17.32
N PHE A 474 -12.53 27.51 16.72
CA PHE A 474 -12.52 27.83 15.28
C PHE A 474 -11.52 28.96 15.00
N ASN A 475 -10.22 28.65 15.06
CA ASN A 475 -9.15 29.58 14.84
C ASN A 475 -8.05 28.98 13.96
N VAL A 476 -7.19 29.85 13.39
CA VAL A 476 -6.09 29.44 12.50
C VAL A 476 -5.06 28.61 13.23
N GLU A 477 -4.85 28.87 14.52
CA GLU A 477 -3.87 28.19 15.35
C GLU A 477 -4.18 26.69 15.47
N LEU A 478 -5.44 26.31 15.73
CA LEU A 478 -5.87 24.92 15.77
C LEU A 478 -5.68 24.23 14.39
N VAL A 479 -6.05 24.91 13.30
CA VAL A 479 -5.89 24.36 11.95
C VAL A 479 -4.43 24.10 11.62
N GLU A 480 -3.55 25.05 11.91
CA GLU A 480 -2.11 24.91 11.67
C GLU A 480 -1.48 23.83 12.59
N ALA A 481 -1.95 23.72 13.84
CA ALA A 481 -1.52 22.67 14.75
C ALA A 481 -1.92 21.28 14.22
N ILE A 482 -3.17 21.10 13.76
CA ILE A 482 -3.64 19.84 13.14
C ILE A 482 -2.79 19.51 11.90
N ARG A 483 -2.55 20.48 11.01
CA ARG A 483 -1.79 20.26 9.76
C ARG A 483 -0.34 19.83 9.97
N LYS A 484 0.28 20.15 11.09
CA LYS A 484 1.66 19.75 11.42
C LYS A 484 1.79 18.26 11.73
N HIS A 485 0.72 17.60 12.12
CA HIS A 485 0.74 16.18 12.46
C HIS A 485 0.53 15.27 11.24
N VAL A 486 0.97 14.03 11.38
CA VAL A 486 0.78 12.97 10.39
C VAL A 486 -0.54 12.27 10.70
N TRP A 487 -1.49 12.39 9.79
CA TRP A 487 -2.79 11.72 9.85
C TRP A 487 -2.92 10.69 8.73
N GLY A 488 -3.64 9.60 8.98
CA GLY A 488 -3.86 8.56 7.97
C GLY A 488 -4.52 7.32 8.55
N GLN A 489 -4.29 6.17 7.94
CA GLN A 489 -4.91 4.90 8.33
C GLN A 489 -4.59 4.56 9.80
N ALA A 490 -5.60 4.15 10.55
CA ALA A 490 -5.57 3.89 12.00
C ALA A 490 -5.17 5.10 12.89
N PHE A 491 -4.88 6.24 12.26
CA PHE A 491 -4.58 7.52 12.92
C PHE A 491 -5.28 8.67 12.15
N PRO A 492 -6.63 8.57 11.94
CA PRO A 492 -7.38 9.49 11.10
C PRO A 492 -7.57 10.88 11.71
#